data_412cfa5695b2edb05e5f74fb0059dd45
#
_entry.id   412cfa5695b2edb05e5f74fb0059dd45
#
_cell.length_a   1.000
_cell.length_b   1.000
_cell.length_c   1.000
_cell.angle_alpha   90.00
_cell.angle_beta   90.00
_cell.angle_gamma   90.00
#
_symmetry.space_group_name_H-M   'P 1'
#
loop_
_entity.id
_entity.type
_entity.pdbx_description
1 polymer ?
#
loop_
_entity_poly.entity_id
_entity_poly.type
_entity_poly.pdbx_seq_one_letter_code
_entity_poly.pdbx_strand_id
1 'polypeptide(L)'
;MKKIIQTTSIALLTTSLLTACMTAPTLPAKPTPSTVNQPANATRTVTLALGQNIFVKEHQLNLTFDKVLNDSRCATGVQCIWAGNATVAVTAMTTASRPQTLNLSIGDLRGDLRQTQRFANMDITLTALSSTPVSSQSAPTSTSNLPTITLTIKQIP
;
A
#
# COMPACT_ATOMS: atom_id res chain seq x y z
N MET A 1 49.05 -3.29 -41.94
CA MET A 1 49.83 -4.23 -42.78
C MET A 1 49.34 -5.65 -42.48
N LYS A 2 49.23 -6.46 -43.57
CA LYS A 2 48.88 -7.89 -43.64
C LYS A 2 47.43 -8.23 -43.29
N LYS A 3 46.52 -8.39 -44.26
CA LYS A 3 46.34 -9.39 -45.34
C LYS A 3 46.51 -10.80 -44.80
N ILE A 4 45.53 -11.71 -44.96
CA ILE A 4 45.41 -12.68 -46.05
C ILE A 4 44.41 -13.74 -45.59
N ILE A 5 43.46 -14.08 -46.33
CA ILE A 5 43.02 -15.04 -47.36
C ILE A 5 42.15 -16.15 -46.75
N GLN A 6 40.93 -16.21 -47.21
CA GLN A 6 40.22 -17.17 -48.07
C GLN A 6 40.54 -18.65 -47.83
N THR A 7 39.51 -19.41 -47.57
CA THR A 7 39.23 -20.59 -48.39
C THR A 7 37.80 -21.06 -48.29
N THR A 8 37.19 -21.17 -49.43
CA THR A 8 35.94 -21.82 -49.82
C THR A 8 36.02 -23.33 -49.60
N SER A 9 34.95 -23.95 -49.14
CA SER A 9 34.67 -25.37 -49.53
C SER A 9 33.16 -25.61 -49.48
N ILE A 10 32.67 -25.99 -50.60
CA ILE A 10 31.39 -26.48 -51.06
C ILE A 10 31.32 -27.98 -50.79
N ALA A 11 30.26 -28.50 -50.21
CA ALA A 11 29.70 -29.86 -50.40
C ALA A 11 28.36 -29.94 -49.71
N LEU A 12 27.30 -29.94 -50.43
CA LEU A 12 26.42 -30.96 -50.98
C LEU A 12 25.69 -31.88 -49.99
N LEU A 13 24.37 -31.68 -50.03
CA LEU A 13 23.26 -32.64 -49.98
C LEU A 13 23.23 -33.68 -48.84
N THR A 14 22.15 -33.58 -48.01
CA THR A 14 21.19 -34.69 -47.89
C THR A 14 19.88 -34.17 -47.30
N THR A 15 18.81 -34.35 -48.05
CA THR A 15 17.40 -34.21 -47.69
C THR A 15 17.02 -35.24 -46.63
N SER A 16 16.46 -34.79 -45.53
CA SER A 16 15.69 -35.65 -44.61
C SER A 16 14.45 -34.89 -44.16
N LEU A 17 13.30 -35.24 -44.74
CA LEU A 17 11.97 -34.87 -44.23
C LEU A 17 11.79 -35.60 -42.92
N LEU A 18 11.75 -34.89 -41.83
CA LEU A 18 11.12 -35.31 -40.60
C LEU A 18 10.08 -34.27 -40.19
N THR A 19 8.82 -34.62 -40.42
CA THR A 19 7.63 -33.94 -39.94
C THR A 19 7.60 -34.06 -38.41
N ALA A 20 8.13 -33.07 -37.72
CA ALA A 20 7.95 -32.95 -36.26
C ALA A 20 6.79 -32.01 -36.01
N CYS A 21 5.70 -32.57 -35.47
CA CYS A 21 4.62 -31.83 -34.80
C CYS A 21 5.22 -30.93 -33.72
N MET A 22 5.37 -29.65 -34.02
CA MET A 22 5.68 -28.65 -33.00
C MET A 22 4.39 -28.30 -32.23
N THR A 23 4.20 -28.98 -31.11
CA THR A 23 3.36 -28.42 -30.02
C THR A 23 4.06 -27.20 -29.50
N ALA A 24 3.58 -26.02 -29.88
CA ALA A 24 4.04 -24.76 -29.32
C ALA A 24 3.78 -24.74 -27.80
N PRO A 25 4.78 -24.44 -26.95
CA PRO A 25 4.50 -24.19 -25.54
C PRO A 25 3.65 -22.92 -25.45
N THR A 26 2.43 -23.08 -24.93
CA THR A 26 1.55 -21.97 -24.58
C THR A 26 2.25 -21.18 -23.47
N LEU A 27 2.85 -20.06 -23.83
CA LEU A 27 3.35 -19.09 -22.85
C LEU A 27 2.17 -18.66 -21.97
N PRO A 28 2.33 -18.61 -20.64
CA PRO A 28 1.32 -18.07 -19.76
C PRO A 28 1.04 -16.63 -20.19
N ALA A 29 -0.21 -16.33 -20.49
CA ALA A 29 -0.67 -15.01 -20.85
C ALA A 29 -0.27 -14.04 -19.73
N LYS A 30 0.58 -13.08 -20.08
CA LYS A 30 0.89 -11.92 -19.24
C LYS A 30 -0.46 -11.33 -18.81
N PRO A 31 -0.72 -11.16 -17.49
CA PRO A 31 -1.96 -10.54 -17.04
C PRO A 31 -2.04 -9.14 -17.67
N THR A 32 -3.00 -8.97 -18.55
CA THR A 32 -3.36 -7.67 -19.11
C THR A 32 -3.75 -6.79 -17.93
N PRO A 33 -3.17 -5.59 -17.75
CA PRO A 33 -3.66 -4.68 -16.73
C PRO A 33 -5.11 -4.35 -17.08
N SER A 34 -6.04 -4.88 -16.31
CA SER A 34 -7.44 -4.47 -16.39
C SER A 34 -7.47 -2.99 -16.04
N THR A 35 -7.63 -2.16 -17.05
CA THR A 35 -7.97 -0.75 -16.89
C THR A 35 -9.39 -0.75 -16.33
N VAL A 36 -9.51 -0.88 -15.01
CA VAL A 36 -10.74 -0.61 -14.31
C VAL A 36 -10.92 0.90 -14.41
N ASN A 37 -11.83 1.34 -15.28
CA ASN A 37 -12.37 2.68 -15.26
C ASN A 37 -13.14 2.83 -13.94
N GLN A 38 -12.41 3.09 -12.86
CA GLN A 38 -12.98 3.34 -11.54
C GLN A 38 -13.54 4.76 -11.56
N PRO A 39 -14.84 4.96 -11.24
CA PRO A 39 -15.43 6.30 -11.24
C PRO A 39 -14.65 7.22 -10.29
N ALA A 40 -14.53 8.50 -10.64
CA ALA A 40 -13.77 9.53 -9.93
C ALA A 40 -14.17 9.73 -8.44
N ASN A 41 -15.23 9.05 -7.98
CA ASN A 41 -15.74 9.05 -6.61
C ASN A 41 -15.49 7.74 -5.85
N ALA A 42 -14.55 6.90 -6.30
CA ALA A 42 -14.31 5.62 -5.64
C ALA A 42 -13.67 5.84 -4.27
N THR A 43 -14.34 5.34 -3.26
CA THR A 43 -13.78 5.21 -1.92
C THR A 43 -12.74 4.10 -1.93
N ARG A 44 -11.52 4.40 -1.49
CA ARG A 44 -10.41 3.45 -1.38
C ARG A 44 -10.07 3.17 0.07
N THR A 45 -10.01 1.90 0.45
CA THR A 45 -9.54 1.48 1.77
C THR A 45 -8.13 0.92 1.66
N VAL A 46 -7.26 1.35 2.56
CA VAL A 46 -5.86 0.93 2.63
C VAL A 46 -5.47 0.60 4.05
N THR A 47 -4.55 -0.35 4.22
CA THR A 47 -4.04 -0.76 5.52
C THR A 47 -2.54 -0.53 5.56
N LEU A 48 -2.04 0.08 6.65
CA LEU A 48 -0.63 0.39 6.86
C LEU A 48 -0.16 -0.09 8.22
N ALA A 49 0.99 -0.73 8.26
CA ALA A 49 1.71 -0.99 9.49
C ALA A 49 2.51 0.26 9.93
N LEU A 50 2.84 0.34 11.20
CA LEU A 50 3.65 1.43 11.76
C LEU A 50 4.97 1.58 10.98
N GLY A 51 5.27 2.80 10.56
CA GLY A 51 6.43 3.13 9.71
C GLY A 51 6.26 2.78 8.23
N GLN A 52 5.17 2.14 7.83
CA GLN A 52 4.94 1.78 6.43
C GLN A 52 4.51 3.00 5.60
N ASN A 53 5.07 3.07 4.41
CA ASN A 53 4.71 4.02 3.37
C ASN A 53 4.02 3.29 2.21
N ILE A 54 2.93 3.86 1.68
CA ILE A 54 2.23 3.35 0.50
C ILE A 54 1.91 4.47 -0.47
N PHE A 55 1.87 4.14 -1.76
CA PHE A 55 1.44 5.05 -2.81
C PHE A 55 0.10 4.59 -3.40
N VAL A 56 -0.92 5.41 -3.25
CA VAL A 56 -2.27 5.20 -3.78
C VAL A 56 -2.36 5.86 -5.16
N LYS A 57 -2.19 5.06 -6.19
CA LYS A 57 -2.04 5.53 -7.59
C LYS A 57 -3.23 6.35 -8.07
N GLU A 58 -4.44 5.92 -7.74
CA GLU A 58 -5.70 6.53 -8.16
C GLU A 58 -5.83 8.00 -7.71
N HIS A 59 -5.19 8.32 -6.59
CA HIS A 59 -5.23 9.65 -5.98
C HIS A 59 -3.89 10.38 -6.04
N GLN A 60 -2.85 9.77 -6.63
CA GLN A 60 -1.47 10.31 -6.60
C GLN A 60 -1.03 10.65 -5.17
N LEU A 61 -1.50 9.87 -4.20
CA LEU A 61 -1.37 10.12 -2.78
C LEU A 61 -0.38 9.15 -2.16
N ASN A 62 0.61 9.70 -1.47
CA ASN A 62 1.54 8.95 -0.65
C ASN A 62 1.11 9.08 0.82
N LEU A 63 1.01 7.96 1.54
CA LEU A 63 0.63 7.90 2.95
C LEU A 63 1.69 7.15 3.74
N THR A 64 2.07 7.72 4.87
CA THR A 64 2.98 7.08 5.84
C THR A 64 2.32 7.03 7.21
N PHE A 65 2.27 5.86 7.83
CA PHE A 65 1.86 5.75 9.22
C PHE A 65 3.05 6.03 10.14
N ASP A 66 3.13 7.23 10.69
CA ASP A 66 4.30 7.67 11.44
C ASP A 66 4.36 7.11 12.86
N LYS A 67 3.27 7.27 13.62
CA LYS A 67 3.21 6.85 15.03
C LYS A 67 1.81 6.85 15.62
N VAL A 68 1.62 6.13 16.71
CA VAL A 68 0.49 6.27 17.62
C VAL A 68 0.82 7.39 18.61
N LEU A 69 0.00 8.43 18.66
CA LEU A 69 0.17 9.58 19.56
C LEU A 69 -0.42 9.28 20.93
N ASN A 70 -1.57 8.65 20.96
CA ASN A 70 -2.29 8.23 22.17
C ASN A 70 -3.12 7.00 21.87
N ASP A 71 -3.20 6.08 22.81
CA ASP A 71 -4.14 4.95 22.78
C ASP A 71 -4.60 4.67 24.21
N SER A 72 -5.78 5.21 24.55
CA SER A 72 -6.47 5.02 25.82
C SER A 72 -7.72 4.16 25.69
N ARG A 73 -7.86 3.42 24.57
CA ARG A 73 -8.99 2.52 24.36
C ARG A 73 -9.00 1.42 25.41
N CYS A 74 -10.20 0.94 25.73
CA CYS A 74 -10.37 -0.20 26.62
C CYS A 74 -9.75 -1.46 26.00
N ALA A 75 -8.92 -2.17 26.77
CA ALA A 75 -8.35 -3.43 26.33
C ALA A 75 -9.45 -4.50 26.23
N THR A 76 -9.30 -5.42 25.27
CA THR A 76 -10.24 -6.53 25.11
C THR A 76 -10.32 -7.37 26.38
N GLY A 77 -11.55 -7.64 26.84
CA GLY A 77 -11.79 -8.43 28.05
C GLY A 77 -11.70 -7.65 29.36
N VAL A 78 -11.48 -6.34 29.31
CA VAL A 78 -11.49 -5.45 30.48
C VAL A 78 -12.75 -4.59 30.46
N GLN A 79 -13.42 -4.48 31.61
CA GLN A 79 -14.56 -3.57 31.77
C GLN A 79 -14.03 -2.18 32.15
N CYS A 80 -14.14 -1.23 31.24
CA CYS A 80 -13.72 0.15 31.45
C CYS A 80 -14.93 1.06 31.73
N ILE A 81 -14.70 2.09 32.52
CA ILE A 81 -15.73 3.13 32.78
C ILE A 81 -15.87 4.05 31.56
N TRP A 82 -14.83 4.18 30.76
CA TRP A 82 -14.77 5.04 29.56
C TRP A 82 -14.36 4.21 28.35
N ALA A 83 -14.96 4.53 27.21
CA ALA A 83 -14.62 3.86 25.96
C ALA A 83 -13.18 4.17 25.50
N GLY A 84 -12.66 5.34 25.90
CA GLY A 84 -11.35 5.81 25.49
C GLY A 84 -11.25 6.15 24.01
N ASN A 85 -10.10 6.63 23.59
CA ASN A 85 -9.80 6.95 22.19
C ASN A 85 -8.37 6.58 21.83
N ALA A 86 -8.11 6.51 20.54
CA ALA A 86 -6.76 6.46 20.03
C ALA A 86 -6.54 7.53 18.98
N THR A 87 -5.34 8.10 18.95
CA THR A 87 -4.92 9.11 17.97
C THR A 87 -3.62 8.66 17.31
N VAL A 88 -3.58 8.74 16.00
CA VAL A 88 -2.42 8.39 15.19
C VAL A 88 -1.97 9.58 14.35
N ALA A 89 -0.67 9.66 14.06
CA ALA A 89 -0.10 10.58 13.11
C ALA A 89 0.13 9.86 11.79
N VAL A 90 -0.36 10.44 10.70
CA VAL A 90 -0.21 9.97 9.34
C VAL A 90 0.30 11.11 8.48
N THR A 91 1.44 10.93 7.81
CA THR A 91 1.92 11.90 6.83
C THR A 91 1.29 11.62 5.48
N ALA A 92 0.63 12.63 4.92
CA ALA A 92 0.03 12.62 3.58
C ALA A 92 0.78 13.58 2.65
N MET A 93 1.03 13.16 1.42
CA MET A 93 1.67 13.96 0.38
C MET A 93 1.13 13.56 -0.99
N THR A 94 0.82 14.54 -1.83
CA THR A 94 0.55 14.32 -3.27
C THR A 94 1.75 14.74 -4.11
N THR A 95 1.75 14.42 -5.40
CA THR A 95 2.79 14.86 -6.34
C THR A 95 2.85 16.39 -6.47
N ALA A 96 1.78 17.11 -6.12
CA ALA A 96 1.64 18.56 -6.21
C ALA A 96 1.63 19.28 -4.85
N SER A 97 1.78 18.56 -3.72
CA SER A 97 1.70 19.15 -2.38
C SER A 97 2.93 18.80 -1.54
N ARG A 98 3.17 19.62 -0.51
CA ARG A 98 4.16 19.31 0.52
C ARG A 98 3.60 18.24 1.46
N PRO A 99 4.46 17.45 2.13
CA PRO A 99 4.03 16.54 3.20
C PRO A 99 3.29 17.31 4.29
N GLN A 100 2.17 16.76 4.75
CA GLN A 100 1.40 17.25 5.87
C GLN A 100 1.06 16.12 6.83
N THR A 101 1.28 16.33 8.11
CA THR A 101 0.90 15.37 9.15
C THR A 101 -0.57 15.58 9.53
N LEU A 102 -1.34 14.51 9.44
CA LEU A 102 -2.74 14.42 9.82
C LEU A 102 -2.85 13.65 11.14
N ASN A 103 -3.47 14.25 12.15
CA ASN A 103 -3.75 13.58 13.41
C ASN A 103 -5.18 13.04 13.37
N LEU A 104 -5.31 11.73 13.17
CA LEU A 104 -6.59 11.05 13.03
C LEU A 104 -6.90 10.28 14.31
N SER A 105 -8.15 10.35 14.78
CA SER A 105 -8.58 9.73 16.02
C SER A 105 -9.76 8.78 15.81
N ILE A 106 -9.86 7.75 16.67
CA ILE A 106 -10.95 6.78 16.68
C ILE A 106 -11.37 6.50 18.11
N GLY A 107 -12.65 6.16 18.32
CA GLY A 107 -13.24 5.91 19.64
C GLY A 107 -14.07 7.08 20.14
N ASP A 108 -13.97 7.42 21.43
CA ASP A 108 -14.69 8.55 22.03
C ASP A 108 -14.05 9.88 21.59
N LEU A 109 -14.63 10.50 20.57
CA LEU A 109 -14.13 11.72 19.96
C LEU A 109 -14.70 12.95 20.67
N ARG A 110 -13.92 13.54 21.58
CA ARG A 110 -14.26 14.77 22.29
C ARG A 110 -13.28 15.88 21.95
N GLY A 111 -13.74 17.12 22.06
CA GLY A 111 -12.91 18.30 21.77
C GLY A 111 -12.48 18.36 20.33
N ASP A 112 -11.18 18.49 20.10
CA ASP A 112 -10.59 18.68 18.78
C ASP A 112 -10.21 17.36 18.07
N LEU A 113 -10.60 16.21 18.64
CA LEU A 113 -10.35 14.91 18.04
C LEU A 113 -11.20 14.74 16.77
N ARG A 114 -10.56 14.30 15.69
CA ARG A 114 -11.19 14.12 14.37
C ARG A 114 -10.86 12.74 13.81
N GLN A 115 -11.89 12.02 13.40
CA GLN A 115 -11.75 10.74 12.70
C GLN A 115 -11.36 10.95 11.23
N THR A 116 -11.83 12.04 10.64
CA THR A 116 -11.59 12.42 9.25
C THR A 116 -10.90 13.75 9.16
N GLN A 117 -9.88 13.83 8.34
CA GLN A 117 -9.26 15.11 7.99
C GLN A 117 -9.18 15.25 6.48
N ARG A 118 -9.34 16.51 6.03
CA ARG A 118 -9.22 16.87 4.63
C ARG A 118 -7.77 17.14 4.28
N PHE A 119 -7.33 16.52 3.19
CA PHE A 119 -6.02 16.77 2.60
C PHE A 119 -6.19 16.90 1.08
N ALA A 120 -5.78 18.05 0.53
CA ALA A 120 -6.07 18.42 -0.85
C ALA A 120 -7.59 18.32 -1.13
N ASN A 121 -8.01 17.55 -2.13
CA ASN A 121 -9.41 17.31 -2.47
C ASN A 121 -9.90 15.92 -1.99
N MET A 122 -9.34 15.42 -0.89
CA MET A 122 -9.67 14.10 -0.35
C MET A 122 -10.01 14.18 1.13
N ASP A 123 -10.99 13.39 1.57
CA ASP A 123 -11.25 13.10 2.96
C ASP A 123 -10.56 11.78 3.33
N ILE A 124 -9.66 11.85 4.31
CA ILE A 124 -8.92 10.70 4.84
C ILE A 124 -9.49 10.38 6.22
N THR A 125 -10.04 9.19 6.36
CA THR A 125 -10.75 8.73 7.57
C THR A 125 -10.04 7.54 8.18
N LEU A 126 -9.77 7.59 9.49
CA LEU A 126 -9.28 6.44 10.25
C LEU A 126 -10.45 5.53 10.60
N THR A 127 -10.47 4.31 10.08
CA THR A 127 -11.56 3.36 10.31
C THR A 127 -11.22 2.28 11.31
N ALA A 128 -9.94 1.93 11.44
CA ALA A 128 -9.49 0.96 12.44
C ALA A 128 -8.05 1.23 12.88
N LEU A 129 -7.74 0.88 14.12
CA LEU A 129 -6.40 0.76 14.66
C LEU A 129 -6.30 -0.61 15.36
N SER A 130 -5.49 -1.50 14.80
CA SER A 130 -5.14 -2.78 15.39
C SER A 130 -3.82 -2.62 16.14
N SER A 131 -3.92 -2.33 17.41
CA SER A 131 -2.82 -2.37 18.37
C SER A 131 -3.37 -3.02 19.64
N THR A 132 -2.58 -3.84 20.31
CA THR A 132 -2.85 -4.10 21.72
C THR A 132 -2.56 -2.79 22.45
N PRO A 133 -3.51 -2.26 23.27
CA PRO A 133 -3.22 -1.11 24.10
C PRO A 133 -2.02 -1.47 24.96
N VAL A 134 -0.87 -0.89 24.66
CA VAL A 134 0.34 -1.07 25.47
C VAL A 134 0.15 -0.24 26.73
N SER A 135 -0.04 -0.90 27.87
CA SER A 135 0.27 -0.28 29.14
C SER A 135 1.73 0.18 29.05
N SER A 136 1.95 1.43 29.14
CA SER A 136 3.07 2.33 28.85
C SER A 136 4.52 1.88 29.20
N GLN A 137 4.92 0.61 29.09
CA GLN A 137 6.25 0.18 29.54
C GLN A 137 6.97 -0.90 28.70
N SER A 138 6.51 -1.27 27.54
CA SER A 138 7.28 -2.28 26.76
C SER A 138 7.41 -1.82 25.31
N ALA A 139 8.64 -1.53 24.91
CA ALA A 139 8.99 -1.40 23.50
C ALA A 139 8.63 -2.72 22.77
N PRO A 140 8.01 -2.69 21.59
CA PRO A 140 7.69 -3.91 20.85
C PRO A 140 8.97 -4.62 20.41
N THR A 141 9.22 -5.77 20.99
CA THR A 141 10.44 -6.57 20.71
C THR A 141 10.26 -7.50 19.50
N SER A 142 9.09 -7.50 18.86
CA SER A 142 8.83 -8.40 17.72
C SER A 142 8.10 -7.67 16.59
N THR A 143 8.61 -7.82 15.38
CA THR A 143 8.07 -7.26 14.12
C THR A 143 6.64 -7.73 13.81
N SER A 144 6.17 -8.81 14.43
CA SER A 144 4.85 -9.40 14.21
C SER A 144 3.69 -8.69 14.93
N ASN A 145 3.98 -7.74 15.83
CA ASN A 145 2.97 -7.03 16.63
C ASN A 145 2.96 -5.51 16.40
N LEU A 146 3.44 -5.06 15.24
CA LEU A 146 3.41 -3.63 14.93
C LEU A 146 1.95 -3.14 14.82
N PRO A 147 1.65 -1.97 15.38
CA PRO A 147 0.36 -1.32 15.19
C PRO A 147 0.03 -1.19 13.70
N THR A 148 -1.22 -1.46 13.34
CA THR A 148 -1.70 -1.38 11.96
C THR A 148 -2.93 -0.49 11.93
N ILE A 149 -2.99 0.45 10.99
CA ILE A 149 -4.15 1.31 10.78
C ILE A 149 -4.86 0.95 9.47
N THR A 150 -6.17 1.16 9.46
CA THR A 150 -6.98 1.12 8.23
C THR A 150 -7.51 2.51 7.97
N LEU A 151 -7.23 3.02 6.78
CA LEU A 151 -7.68 4.34 6.32
C LEU A 151 -8.65 4.18 5.15
N THR A 152 -9.69 4.99 5.15
CA THR A 152 -10.60 5.16 4.02
C THR A 152 -10.35 6.52 3.38
N ILE A 153 -10.07 6.53 2.08
CA ILE A 153 -9.81 7.72 1.27
C ILE A 153 -11.01 7.92 0.34
N LYS A 154 -11.61 9.09 0.41
CA LYS A 154 -12.72 9.49 -0.46
C LYS A 154 -12.38 10.79 -1.17
N GLN A 155 -12.43 10.78 -2.49
CA GLN A 155 -12.27 12.01 -3.27
C GLN A 155 -13.52 12.89 -3.14
N ILE A 156 -13.29 14.19 -2.99
CA ILE A 156 -14.34 15.19 -2.93
C ILE A 156 -14.40 15.87 -4.30
N PRO A 157 -15.58 16.05 -4.86
CA PRO A 157 -15.75 16.73 -6.15
C PRO A 157 -15.31 18.19 -6.12
#